data_81088c8900091dff17b7cd75fad7206b
#
_entry.id   81088c8900091dff17b7cd75fad7206b
#
_cell.length_a   1.000
_cell.length_b   1.000
_cell.length_c   1.000
_cell.angle_alpha   90.00
_cell.angle_beta   90.00
_cell.angle_gamma   90.00
#
_symmetry.space_group_name_H-M   'P 1'
#
loop_
_entity.id
_entity.type
_entity.pdbx_description
1 polymer ?
#
loop_
_entity_poly.entity_id
_entity_poly.type
_entity_poly.pdbx_seq_one_letter_code
_entity_poly.pdbx_strand_id
1 'polypeptide(L)'
;MLIFNYLKGVLGRYQAKQNIKTLSAILNDGRAIFSSFGEDVYMSDQVNNCIDRIATEISKIDIMSVVQKPGSIKQQNDDITRLFRFKPNPLQTTKDFLACCEWLRRKDCNCFIYPQYDIVYDVYGNPVRKYTAFWPLNPTNIEIGQDEGGRVWEIKFYWRDGTSDILPYEDLVHLRWRRGKNTIVGGGN
;
A
#
# COMPACT_ATOMS: atom_id res chain seq x y z
N MET A 1 19.36 3.17 -4.07
CA MET A 1 19.68 4.29 -4.97
C MET A 1 18.96 4.22 -6.34
N LEU A 2 18.76 3.05 -6.96
CA LEU A 2 18.05 2.91 -8.24
C LEU A 2 16.52 3.12 -8.16
N ILE A 3 15.88 2.75 -7.06
CA ILE A 3 14.43 2.94 -6.83
C ILE A 3 14.07 4.43 -6.76
N PHE A 4 14.93 5.25 -6.12
CA PHE A 4 14.72 6.70 -5.98
C PHE A 4 14.76 7.46 -7.31
N ASN A 5 15.60 7.06 -8.26
CA ASN A 5 15.70 7.74 -9.54
C ASN A 5 14.53 7.43 -10.47
N TYR A 6 13.91 6.24 -10.32
CA TYR A 6 12.74 5.87 -11.09
C TYR A 6 11.48 6.61 -10.60
N LEU A 7 11.33 6.77 -9.27
CA LEU A 7 10.24 7.56 -8.67
C LEU A 7 10.28 9.03 -9.13
N LYS A 8 11.46 9.62 -9.27
CA LYS A 8 11.61 11.00 -9.79
C LYS A 8 11.11 11.19 -11.23
N GLY A 9 11.24 10.17 -12.07
CA GLY A 9 10.76 10.21 -13.47
C GLY A 9 9.24 10.19 -13.60
N VAL A 10 8.55 9.51 -12.69
CA VAL A 10 7.08 9.45 -12.64
C VAL A 10 6.51 10.73 -12.00
N LEU A 11 7.17 11.26 -10.98
CA LEU A 11 6.78 12.47 -10.24
C LEU A 11 6.83 13.75 -11.10
N GLY A 12 7.71 13.81 -12.11
CA GLY A 12 7.84 14.99 -12.99
C GLY A 12 6.61 15.29 -13.85
N ARG A 13 5.66 14.37 -13.98
CA ARG A 13 4.43 14.56 -14.76
C ARG A 13 3.23 15.04 -13.94
N TYR A 14 3.28 14.98 -12.61
CA TYR A 14 2.13 15.27 -11.74
C TYR A 14 2.19 16.63 -11.05
N GLN A 15 3.17 17.50 -11.35
CA GLN A 15 3.22 18.87 -10.84
C GLN A 15 2.18 19.84 -11.45
N ALA A 16 1.13 19.32 -12.06
CA ALA A 16 0.05 20.18 -12.55
C ALA A 16 -0.91 20.53 -11.41
N LYS A 17 -0.62 21.66 -10.79
CA LYS A 17 -1.55 22.65 -10.18
C LYS A 17 -2.94 22.11 -9.83
N GLN A 18 -3.14 21.66 -8.60
CA GLN A 18 -4.43 21.79 -7.92
C GLN A 18 -4.18 22.22 -6.48
N ASN A 19 -5.07 23.07 -5.94
CA ASN A 19 -5.05 23.47 -4.54
C ASN A 19 -5.38 22.26 -3.67
N ILE A 20 -4.36 21.48 -3.35
CA ILE A 20 -4.49 20.28 -2.51
C ILE A 20 -4.57 20.77 -1.07
N LYS A 21 -5.71 20.56 -0.44
CA LYS A 21 -5.84 20.74 1.01
C LYS A 21 -5.25 19.53 1.69
N THR A 22 -4.17 19.73 2.44
CA THR A 22 -3.58 18.69 3.26
C THR A 22 -4.48 18.38 4.45
N LEU A 23 -4.96 17.15 4.54
CA LEU A 23 -5.91 16.71 5.56
C LEU A 23 -5.25 16.14 6.82
N SER A 24 -3.94 16.18 6.93
CA SER A 24 -3.20 15.63 8.08
C SER A 24 -3.72 16.13 9.43
N ALA A 25 -4.14 17.40 9.50
CA ALA A 25 -4.65 18.01 10.73
C ALA A 25 -6.12 17.66 11.04
N ILE A 26 -6.89 17.25 10.04
CA ILE A 26 -8.35 17.06 10.17
C ILE A 26 -8.67 15.62 10.61
N LEU A 27 -7.85 14.66 10.24
CA LEU A 27 -8.14 13.24 10.42
C LEU A 27 -7.90 12.73 11.84
N ASN A 28 -7.12 13.43 12.64
CA ASN A 28 -6.68 12.93 13.94
C ASN A 28 -6.51 14.02 15.01
N ASP A 29 -7.22 15.15 14.93
CA ASP A 29 -7.04 16.29 15.84
C ASP A 29 -5.55 16.72 15.98
N GLY A 30 -4.81 16.66 14.86
CA GLY A 30 -3.37 16.96 14.83
C GLY A 30 -2.45 15.85 15.31
N ARG A 31 -2.98 14.65 15.55
CA ARG A 31 -2.16 13.48 15.91
C ARG A 31 -1.77 12.68 14.68
N ALA A 32 -0.55 12.15 14.65
CA ALA A 32 -0.08 11.30 13.58
C ALA A 32 -0.99 10.07 13.42
N ILE A 33 -1.34 9.71 12.18
CA ILE A 33 -2.27 8.60 11.88
C ILE A 33 -1.74 7.24 12.40
N PHE A 34 -0.41 7.13 12.55
CA PHE A 34 0.26 5.93 13.03
C PHE A 34 0.67 5.99 14.51
N SER A 35 0.36 7.08 15.22
CA SER A 35 1.06 7.35 16.48
C SER A 35 0.32 7.00 17.74
N SER A 36 -0.82 6.38 17.76
CA SER A 36 -1.44 6.38 19.06
C SER A 36 -2.30 5.21 19.51
N PHE A 37 -2.14 4.06 18.94
CA PHE A 37 -2.39 2.90 19.80
C PHE A 37 -1.10 2.60 20.53
N GLY A 38 -0.94 3.21 21.68
CA GLY A 38 0.17 3.18 22.58
C GLY A 38 1.30 2.25 22.18
N GLU A 39 2.48 2.79 21.92
CA GLU A 39 3.71 1.99 21.77
C GLU A 39 3.75 0.88 22.85
N ASP A 40 3.20 1.13 24.00
CA ASP A 40 3.07 0.20 25.10
C ASP A 40 2.25 -1.07 24.81
N VAL A 41 1.20 -0.99 23.99
CA VAL A 41 0.37 -2.18 23.67
C VAL A 41 1.12 -3.12 22.74
N TYR A 42 1.90 -2.59 21.81
CA TYR A 42 2.73 -3.41 20.90
C TYR A 42 4.06 -3.83 21.52
N MET A 43 4.41 -3.30 22.69
CA MET A 43 5.48 -3.82 23.54
C MET A 43 5.06 -5.09 24.29
N SER A 44 3.76 -5.41 24.34
CA SER A 44 3.28 -6.65 24.97
C SER A 44 3.53 -7.85 24.06
N ASP A 45 4.33 -8.81 24.52
CA ASP A 45 4.59 -10.07 23.85
C ASP A 45 3.30 -10.83 23.48
N GLN A 46 2.27 -10.70 24.31
CA GLN A 46 0.98 -11.35 24.08
C GLN A 46 0.27 -10.79 22.85
N VAL A 47 0.28 -9.46 22.68
CA VAL A 47 -0.31 -8.79 21.51
C VAL A 47 0.48 -9.16 20.24
N ASN A 48 1.80 -9.11 20.31
CA ASN A 48 2.66 -9.47 19.20
C ASN A 48 2.44 -10.93 18.79
N ASN A 49 2.38 -11.86 19.73
CA ASN A 49 2.10 -13.27 19.46
C ASN A 49 0.73 -13.46 18.78
N CYS A 50 -0.30 -12.70 19.18
CA CYS A 50 -1.59 -12.73 18.52
C CYS A 50 -1.52 -12.23 17.07
N ILE A 51 -0.82 -11.12 16.83
CA ILE A 51 -0.64 -10.56 15.50
C ILE A 51 0.15 -11.54 14.62
N ASP A 52 1.25 -12.08 15.12
CA ASP A 52 2.09 -13.06 14.42
C ASP A 52 1.31 -14.32 14.04
N ARG A 53 0.45 -14.79 14.95
CA ARG A 53 -0.41 -15.94 14.66
C ARG A 53 -1.36 -15.66 13.51
N ILE A 54 -2.02 -14.49 13.52
CA ILE A 54 -2.93 -14.09 12.45
C ILE A 54 -2.16 -13.89 11.14
N ALA A 55 -1.03 -13.19 11.17
CA ALA A 55 -0.18 -12.97 10.01
C ALA A 55 0.30 -14.29 9.39
N THR A 56 0.66 -15.27 10.23
CA THR A 56 1.03 -16.63 9.80
C THR A 56 -0.12 -17.34 9.09
N GLU A 57 -1.35 -17.25 9.60
CA GLU A 57 -2.50 -17.88 8.96
C GLU A 57 -2.84 -17.19 7.63
N ILE A 58 -2.81 -15.85 7.57
CA ILE A 58 -3.04 -15.09 6.33
C ILE A 58 -1.94 -15.37 5.29
N SER A 59 -0.71 -15.61 5.71
CA SER A 59 0.41 -15.89 4.80
C SER A 59 0.27 -17.20 4.02
N LYS A 60 -0.67 -18.07 4.39
CA LYS A 60 -0.98 -19.33 3.70
C LYS A 60 -1.93 -19.18 2.53
N ILE A 61 -2.47 -17.97 2.31
CA ILE A 61 -3.42 -17.70 1.23
C ILE A 61 -2.67 -17.61 -0.10
N ASP A 62 -3.20 -18.26 -1.13
CA ASP A 62 -2.71 -18.13 -2.49
C ASP A 62 -3.39 -16.93 -3.16
N ILE A 63 -2.57 -16.03 -3.73
CA ILE A 63 -3.03 -14.88 -4.51
C ILE A 63 -2.89 -15.19 -5.99
N MET A 64 -3.98 -14.95 -6.74
CA MET A 64 -3.99 -15.15 -8.19
C MET A 64 -4.90 -14.14 -8.89
N SER A 65 -4.56 -13.77 -10.10
CA SER A 65 -5.44 -12.99 -10.96
C SER A 65 -6.54 -13.88 -11.54
N VAL A 66 -7.75 -13.36 -11.58
CA VAL A 66 -8.89 -14.05 -12.17
C VAL A 66 -9.64 -13.13 -13.15
N VAL A 67 -10.14 -13.70 -14.22
CA VAL A 67 -11.13 -13.03 -15.09
C VAL A 67 -12.50 -13.60 -14.78
N GLN A 68 -13.39 -12.73 -14.34
CA GLN A 68 -14.77 -13.07 -14.12
C GLN A 68 -15.59 -12.76 -15.39
N LYS A 69 -16.22 -13.80 -15.94
CA LYS A 69 -17.22 -13.69 -17.01
C LYS A 69 -18.56 -14.14 -16.45
N PRO A 70 -19.70 -13.72 -17.04
CA PRO A 70 -21.00 -14.23 -16.65
C PRO A 70 -20.99 -15.76 -16.62
N GLY A 71 -21.22 -16.37 -15.45
CA GLY A 71 -21.25 -17.82 -15.26
C GLY A 71 -19.90 -18.54 -15.16
N SER A 72 -18.75 -17.85 -15.21
CA SER A 72 -17.44 -18.50 -15.06
C SER A 72 -16.35 -17.58 -14.47
N ILE A 73 -15.49 -18.15 -13.65
CA ILE A 73 -14.26 -17.53 -13.15
C ILE A 73 -13.09 -18.31 -13.72
N LYS A 74 -12.20 -17.65 -14.43
CA LYS A 74 -10.99 -18.26 -14.97
C LYS A 74 -9.75 -17.61 -14.39
N GLN A 75 -8.84 -18.43 -13.86
CA GLN A 75 -7.52 -17.98 -13.42
C GLN A 75 -6.73 -17.52 -14.63
N GLN A 76 -6.02 -16.39 -14.47
CA GLN A 76 -5.03 -15.89 -15.43
C GLN A 76 -3.61 -16.22 -14.96
N ASN A 77 -2.77 -16.58 -15.93
CA ASN A 77 -1.33 -16.74 -15.69
C ASN A 77 -0.59 -15.50 -16.18
N ASP A 78 -0.86 -14.36 -15.52
CA ASP A 78 -0.25 -13.07 -15.79
C ASP A 78 0.95 -12.80 -14.89
N ASP A 79 1.54 -11.60 -15.04
CA ASP A 79 2.70 -11.19 -14.24
C ASP A 79 2.39 -11.15 -12.74
N ILE A 80 1.18 -10.75 -12.37
CA ILE A 80 0.75 -10.68 -10.97
C ILE A 80 0.68 -12.08 -10.37
N THR A 81 -0.02 -13.00 -11.03
CA THR A 81 -0.10 -14.40 -10.57
C THR A 81 1.29 -15.03 -10.46
N ARG A 82 2.18 -14.77 -11.42
CA ARG A 82 3.55 -15.28 -11.40
C ARG A 82 4.35 -14.74 -10.23
N LEU A 83 4.30 -13.42 -9.97
CA LEU A 83 4.99 -12.79 -8.86
C LEU A 83 4.51 -13.34 -7.52
N PHE A 84 3.20 -13.42 -7.30
CA PHE A 84 2.64 -13.94 -6.05
C PHE A 84 2.77 -15.47 -5.90
N ARG A 85 3.01 -16.20 -6.97
CA ARG A 85 3.32 -17.63 -6.88
C ARG A 85 4.71 -17.89 -6.32
N PHE A 86 5.67 -16.98 -6.54
CA PHE A 86 7.07 -17.17 -6.14
C PHE A 86 7.55 -16.11 -5.18
N LYS A 87 7.79 -14.90 -5.68
CA LYS A 87 8.36 -13.78 -4.92
C LYS A 87 7.74 -12.46 -5.42
N PRO A 88 6.92 -11.81 -4.61
CA PRO A 88 6.36 -10.49 -4.96
C PRO A 88 7.43 -9.41 -5.12
N ASN A 89 8.59 -9.56 -4.45
CA ASN A 89 9.77 -8.70 -4.61
C ASN A 89 11.06 -9.51 -4.34
N PRO A 90 12.23 -8.98 -4.70
CA PRO A 90 13.50 -9.69 -4.53
C PRO A 90 13.85 -10.08 -3.10
N LEU A 91 13.31 -9.39 -2.09
CA LEU A 91 13.67 -9.55 -0.68
C LEU A 91 12.73 -10.47 0.10
N GLN A 92 11.50 -10.72 -0.42
CA GLN A 92 10.47 -11.42 0.33
C GLN A 92 9.88 -12.58 -0.48
N THR A 93 9.62 -13.70 0.18
CA THR A 93 8.71 -14.72 -0.36
C THR A 93 7.27 -14.22 -0.26
N THR A 94 6.34 -14.87 -0.96
CA THR A 94 4.91 -14.52 -0.88
C THR A 94 4.39 -14.65 0.55
N LYS A 95 4.84 -15.65 1.30
CA LYS A 95 4.46 -15.81 2.71
C LYS A 95 4.94 -14.66 3.57
N ASP A 96 6.22 -14.29 3.44
CA ASP A 96 6.81 -13.17 4.19
C ASP A 96 6.13 -11.85 3.84
N PHE A 97 5.85 -11.64 2.55
CA PHE A 97 5.15 -10.45 2.06
C PHE A 97 3.75 -10.34 2.68
N LEU A 98 2.96 -11.42 2.63
CA LEU A 98 1.59 -11.43 3.19
C LEU A 98 1.59 -11.25 4.70
N ALA A 99 2.52 -11.92 5.39
CA ALA A 99 2.70 -11.74 6.83
C ALA A 99 3.07 -10.28 7.18
N CYS A 100 3.98 -9.68 6.43
CA CYS A 100 4.37 -8.28 6.59
C CYS A 100 3.18 -7.34 6.36
N CYS A 101 2.42 -7.53 5.28
CA CYS A 101 1.23 -6.70 4.99
C CYS A 101 0.18 -6.82 6.10
N GLU A 102 -0.08 -8.02 6.60
CA GLU A 102 -1.03 -8.23 7.68
C GLU A 102 -0.54 -7.60 8.98
N TRP A 103 0.75 -7.72 9.27
CA TRP A 103 1.37 -7.11 10.44
C TRP A 103 1.20 -5.59 10.43
N LEU A 104 1.55 -4.93 9.31
CA LEU A 104 1.36 -3.49 9.14
C LEU A 104 -0.11 -3.10 9.27
N ARG A 105 -1.00 -3.87 8.64
CA ARG A 105 -2.44 -3.64 8.72
C ARG A 105 -2.99 -3.74 10.13
N ARG A 106 -2.45 -4.61 10.98
CA ARG A 106 -2.86 -4.75 12.38
C ARG A 106 -2.28 -3.66 13.25
N LYS A 107 -1.00 -3.37 13.06
CA LYS A 107 -0.29 -2.36 13.83
C LYS A 107 -0.82 -0.95 13.54
N ASP A 108 -0.89 -0.58 12.27
CA ASP A 108 -1.17 0.79 11.84
C ASP A 108 -2.59 0.96 11.29
N CYS A 109 -3.43 -0.08 11.38
CA CYS A 109 -4.77 -0.17 10.77
C CYS A 109 -4.77 0.04 9.24
N ASN A 110 -3.62 0.24 8.65
CA ASN A 110 -3.40 0.51 7.23
C ASN A 110 -2.13 -0.20 6.76
N CYS A 111 -2.17 -0.74 5.56
CA CYS A 111 -0.99 -1.20 4.86
C CYS A 111 -1.05 -0.67 3.42
N PHE A 112 -0.02 0.02 3.00
CA PHE A 112 0.12 0.50 1.64
C PHE A 112 1.13 -0.38 0.92
N ILE A 113 0.77 -0.78 -0.30
CA ILE A 113 1.65 -1.56 -1.15
C ILE A 113 1.90 -0.74 -2.41
N TYR A 114 3.16 -0.55 -2.75
CA TYR A 114 3.57 0.08 -4.00
C TYR A 114 3.85 -0.98 -5.06
N PRO A 115 3.03 -1.06 -6.12
CA PRO A 115 3.29 -1.92 -7.27
C PRO A 115 4.32 -1.26 -8.18
N GLN A 116 5.47 -1.88 -8.33
CA GLN A 116 6.49 -1.47 -9.30
C GLN A 116 6.17 -2.10 -10.65
N TYR A 117 6.22 -1.29 -11.73
CA TYR A 117 5.94 -1.75 -13.08
C TYR A 117 6.79 -1.02 -14.12
N ASP A 118 6.97 -1.66 -15.26
CA ASP A 118 7.51 -1.07 -16.48
C ASP A 118 6.38 -0.82 -17.46
N ILE A 119 6.49 0.24 -18.26
CA ILE A 119 5.58 0.46 -19.36
C ILE A 119 6.11 -0.30 -20.58
N VAL A 120 5.36 -1.26 -21.03
CA VAL A 120 5.59 -2.01 -22.27
C VAL A 120 4.49 -1.69 -23.28
N TYR A 121 4.75 -1.86 -24.57
CA TYR A 121 3.74 -1.63 -25.59
C TYR A 121 3.22 -2.97 -26.11
N ASP A 122 1.90 -3.09 -26.22
CA ASP A 122 1.25 -4.26 -26.81
C ASP A 122 1.47 -4.31 -28.35
N VAL A 123 0.93 -5.34 -28.99
CA VAL A 123 1.03 -5.55 -30.44
C VAL A 123 0.32 -4.45 -31.25
N TYR A 124 -0.52 -3.66 -30.61
CA TYR A 124 -1.23 -2.53 -31.23
C TYR A 124 -0.59 -1.18 -30.90
N GLY A 125 0.53 -1.16 -30.14
CA GLY A 125 1.21 0.05 -29.73
C GLY A 125 0.61 0.74 -28.51
N ASN A 126 -0.32 0.12 -27.78
CA ASN A 126 -0.88 0.69 -26.57
C ASN A 126 0.05 0.45 -25.38
N PRO A 127 0.22 1.44 -24.47
CA PRO A 127 1.02 1.26 -23.26
C PRO A 127 0.30 0.35 -22.27
N VAL A 128 1.00 -0.69 -21.81
CA VAL A 128 0.51 -1.67 -20.83
C VAL A 128 1.48 -1.70 -19.66
N ARG A 129 0.95 -1.74 -18.42
CA ARG A 129 1.77 -1.91 -17.21
C ARG A 129 2.18 -3.37 -17.06
N LYS A 130 3.47 -3.63 -17.04
CA LYS A 130 4.06 -4.94 -16.72
C LYS A 130 4.61 -4.88 -15.30
N TYR A 131 3.95 -5.55 -14.37
CA TYR A 131 4.35 -5.53 -12.97
C TYR A 131 5.62 -6.35 -12.74
N THR A 132 6.57 -5.75 -12.03
CA THR A 132 7.90 -6.33 -11.75
C THR A 132 8.12 -6.63 -10.28
N ALA A 133 7.48 -5.86 -9.37
CA ALA A 133 7.52 -6.13 -7.93
C ALA A 133 6.36 -5.46 -7.19
N PHE A 134 6.12 -5.92 -5.95
CA PHE A 134 5.20 -5.31 -4.99
C PHE A 134 5.94 -5.05 -3.68
N TRP A 135 5.85 -3.82 -3.16
CA TRP A 135 6.58 -3.38 -1.99
C TRP A 135 5.63 -2.92 -0.89
N PRO A 136 5.57 -3.62 0.26
CA PRO A 136 4.85 -3.10 1.41
C PRO A 136 5.60 -1.89 1.95
N LEU A 137 4.88 -0.78 2.14
CA LEU A 137 5.43 0.47 2.64
C LEU A 137 5.26 0.53 4.15
N ASN A 138 6.34 0.90 4.86
CA ASN A 138 6.35 1.10 6.31
C ASN A 138 6.81 2.53 6.65
N PRO A 139 5.98 3.55 6.40
CA PRO A 139 6.30 4.94 6.73
C PRO A 139 6.18 5.19 8.23
N THR A 140 6.81 6.23 8.73
CA THR A 140 6.64 6.72 10.10
C THR A 140 5.38 7.56 10.26
N ASN A 141 4.97 8.24 9.19
CA ASN A 141 3.75 9.05 9.14
C ASN A 141 3.26 9.19 7.70
N ILE A 142 2.00 9.57 7.52
CA ILE A 142 1.42 9.89 6.20
C ILE A 142 0.62 11.19 6.26
N GLU A 143 0.58 11.89 5.15
CA GLU A 143 -0.36 12.98 4.87
C GLU A 143 -1.19 12.62 3.64
N ILE A 144 -2.49 12.89 3.70
CA ILE A 144 -3.42 12.57 2.62
C ILE A 144 -3.84 13.85 1.93
N GLY A 145 -3.50 13.96 0.65
CA GLY A 145 -3.97 15.02 -0.22
C GLY A 145 -5.38 14.69 -0.75
N GLN A 146 -6.30 15.65 -0.63
CA GLN A 146 -7.64 15.55 -1.20
C GLN A 146 -7.94 16.76 -2.07
N ASP A 147 -8.75 16.54 -3.11
CA ASP A 147 -9.34 17.62 -3.88
C ASP A 147 -10.54 18.25 -3.13
N GLU A 148 -11.12 19.32 -3.71
CA GLU A 148 -12.27 20.01 -3.13
C GLU A 148 -13.52 19.11 -3.00
N GLY A 149 -13.62 18.05 -3.80
CA GLY A 149 -14.68 17.04 -3.75
C GLY A 149 -14.45 15.94 -2.72
N GLY A 150 -13.31 15.97 -1.98
CA GLY A 150 -12.96 14.96 -0.99
C GLY A 150 -12.37 13.67 -1.58
N ARG A 151 -12.05 13.66 -2.89
CA ARG A 151 -11.37 12.52 -3.52
C ARG A 151 -9.89 12.55 -3.14
N VAL A 152 -9.38 11.42 -2.68
CA VAL A 152 -7.95 11.27 -2.41
C VAL A 152 -7.20 11.24 -3.72
N TRP A 153 -6.24 12.15 -3.83
CA TRP A 153 -5.42 12.31 -5.02
C TRP A 153 -4.03 11.71 -4.86
N GLU A 154 -3.43 11.97 -3.70
CA GLU A 154 -2.07 11.55 -3.40
C GLU A 154 -1.89 11.26 -1.91
N ILE A 155 -0.83 10.53 -1.58
CA ILE A 155 -0.37 10.32 -0.21
C ILE A 155 1.09 10.69 -0.15
N LYS A 156 1.44 11.52 0.84
CA LYS A 156 2.81 11.83 1.21
C LYS A 156 3.22 10.89 2.33
N PHE A 157 4.28 10.16 2.09
CA PHE A 157 4.88 9.23 3.04
C PHE A 157 6.12 9.86 3.66
N TYR A 158 6.25 9.77 4.97
CA TYR A 158 7.44 10.19 5.71
C TYR A 158 8.20 8.96 6.16
N TRP A 159 9.51 8.96 5.94
CA TRP A 159 10.37 7.85 6.25
C TRP A 159 11.17 8.10 7.51
N ARG A 160 11.73 7.00 8.09
CA ARG A 160 12.52 7.06 9.33
C ARG A 160 13.81 7.86 9.17
N ASP A 161 14.35 8.00 7.97
CA ASP A 161 15.54 8.79 7.66
C ASP A 161 15.26 10.30 7.49
N GLY A 162 14.03 10.73 7.75
CA GLY A 162 13.57 12.12 7.61
C GLY A 162 13.23 12.53 6.19
N THR A 163 13.36 11.63 5.21
CA THR A 163 12.92 11.90 3.83
C THR A 163 11.42 11.72 3.66
N SER A 164 10.87 12.23 2.56
CA SER A 164 9.47 12.03 2.22
C SER A 164 9.28 11.83 0.73
N ASP A 165 8.28 11.00 0.36
CA ASP A 165 7.85 10.78 -1.02
C ASP A 165 6.36 11.03 -1.16
N ILE A 166 5.94 11.56 -2.32
CA ILE A 166 4.54 11.74 -2.65
C ILE A 166 4.19 10.76 -3.76
N LEU A 167 3.18 9.93 -3.53
CA LEU A 167 2.71 8.94 -4.49
C LEU A 167 1.23 9.18 -4.83
N PRO A 168 0.85 9.05 -6.11
CA PRO A 168 -0.56 9.06 -6.49
C PRO A 168 -1.31 7.91 -5.80
N TYR A 169 -2.48 8.19 -5.24
CA TYR A 169 -3.26 7.18 -4.54
C TYR A 169 -3.73 6.04 -5.46
N GLU A 170 -4.00 6.36 -6.72
CA GLU A 170 -4.41 5.39 -7.73
C GLU A 170 -3.32 4.36 -8.09
N ASP A 171 -2.06 4.68 -7.82
CA ASP A 171 -0.92 3.79 -8.04
C ASP A 171 -0.61 2.92 -6.80
N LEU A 172 -1.41 3.00 -5.75
CA LEU A 172 -1.21 2.27 -4.50
C LEU A 172 -2.29 1.22 -4.28
N VAL A 173 -1.90 0.07 -3.71
CA VAL A 173 -2.87 -0.85 -3.11
C VAL A 173 -2.96 -0.54 -1.63
N HIS A 174 -4.16 -0.17 -1.17
CA HIS A 174 -4.40 0.21 0.22
C HIS A 174 -5.26 -0.84 0.93
N LEU A 175 -4.66 -1.56 1.86
CA LEU A 175 -5.33 -2.55 2.71
C LEU A 175 -5.68 -1.91 4.06
N ARG A 176 -6.98 -1.82 4.37
CA ARG A 176 -7.51 -1.23 5.61
C ARG A 176 -8.01 -2.31 6.56
N TRP A 177 -7.75 -2.14 7.87
CA TRP A 177 -8.27 -3.07 8.87
C TRP A 177 -9.76 -2.88 9.12
N ARG A 178 -10.16 -1.68 9.47
CA ARG A 178 -11.56 -1.29 9.69
C ARG A 178 -11.82 0.05 9.03
N ARG A 179 -13.07 0.30 8.67
CA ARG A 179 -13.48 1.67 8.39
C ARG A 179 -13.59 2.39 9.72
N GLY A 180 -12.70 3.35 9.97
CA GLY A 180 -12.83 4.29 11.07
C GLY A 180 -13.97 5.28 10.81
N LYS A 181 -14.09 6.31 11.65
CA LYS A 181 -14.98 7.47 11.41
C LYS A 181 -14.66 8.14 10.08
N ASN A 182 -13.41 8.02 9.64
CA ASN A 182 -12.94 8.42 8.33
C ASN A 182 -13.06 7.26 7.34
N THR A 183 -13.67 7.53 6.17
CA THR A 183 -13.87 6.53 5.13
C THR A 183 -12.62 6.18 4.33
N ILE A 184 -11.53 6.96 4.48
CA ILE A 184 -10.31 6.87 3.66
C ILE A 184 -9.29 5.96 4.30
N VAL A 185 -9.01 6.15 5.58
CA VAL A 185 -8.03 5.34 6.33
C VAL A 185 -8.69 4.36 7.26
N GLY A 186 -8.03 3.23 7.50
CA GLY A 186 -8.42 2.30 8.57
C GLY A 186 -8.22 2.98 9.92
N GLY A 187 -9.13 2.75 10.85
CA GLY A 187 -9.05 3.28 12.22
C GLY A 187 -9.21 2.17 13.23
N GLY A 188 -8.47 2.27 14.34
CA GLY A 188 -8.80 1.60 15.58
C GLY A 188 -9.97 2.30 16.28
N ASN A 189 -10.60 1.65 17.25
CA ASN A 189 -11.60 2.28 18.13
C ASN A 189 -10.95 3.31 19.02
#